data_f2c2d108315c0c3cbc94d3affc0b6509
#
_entry.id   f2c2d108315c0c3cbc94d3affc0b6509
#
_cell.length_a   1.000
_cell.length_b   1.000
_cell.length_c   1.000
_cell.angle_alpha   90.00
_cell.angle_beta   90.00
_cell.angle_gamma   90.00
#
_symmetry.space_group_name_H-M   'P 1'
#
loop_
_entity.id
_entity.type
_entity.pdbx_description
1 polymer ?
#
loop_
_entity_poly.entity_id
_entity_poly.type
_entity_poly.pdbx_seq_one_letter_code
_entity_poly.pdbx_strand_id
1 'polypeptide(L)'
;MLRTLSTSEFAEAIGISESSARRLADSGELRIRKTKGGHRKIPAAEAIRYAREIKATVVRPDLLGLSTNVIGNQPIEADSRSQRLLTALTEGHYAEVIGLLQALYISGVSIAEMCDGPIRFAMNAIGSAWPQDKRSIFIEHRATILCVRALSFLSSWLAELHPPPPFLRSFHDSSMSYTHT
;
A
#
# COMPACT_ATOMS: atom_id res chain seq x y z
N MET A 1 5.53 11.64 5.97
CA MET A 1 6.17 12.24 4.78
C MET A 1 6.91 11.15 4.02
N LEU A 2 6.47 10.83 2.81
CA LEU A 2 7.08 9.78 2.01
C LEU A 2 8.54 10.12 1.64
N ARG A 3 9.40 9.12 1.69
CA ARG A 3 10.82 9.17 1.36
C ARG A 3 11.04 9.60 -0.10
N THR A 4 12.22 10.13 -0.41
CA THR A 4 12.68 10.34 -1.80
C THR A 4 13.80 9.35 -2.11
N LEU A 5 13.80 8.77 -3.30
CA LEU A 5 14.79 7.82 -3.79
C LEU A 5 15.76 8.49 -4.77
N SER A 6 16.98 7.98 -4.83
CA SER A 6 17.89 8.20 -5.98
C SER A 6 17.44 7.34 -7.18
N THR A 7 18.04 7.57 -8.35
CA THR A 7 17.80 6.71 -9.52
C THR A 7 18.27 5.27 -9.31
N SER A 8 19.34 5.08 -8.54
CA SER A 8 19.84 3.75 -8.18
C SER A 8 18.88 3.01 -7.23
N GLU A 9 18.44 3.66 -6.15
CA GLU A 9 17.46 3.09 -5.21
C GLU A 9 16.12 2.75 -5.92
N PHE A 10 15.66 3.60 -6.84
CA PHE A 10 14.47 3.33 -7.63
C PHE A 10 14.66 2.13 -8.55
N ALA A 11 15.81 2.05 -9.25
CA ALA A 11 16.14 0.93 -10.12
C ALA A 11 16.15 -0.40 -9.35
N GLU A 12 16.79 -0.41 -8.17
CA GLU A 12 16.82 -1.57 -7.26
C GLU A 12 15.41 -1.93 -6.75
N ALA A 13 14.59 -0.93 -6.42
CA ALA A 13 13.24 -1.16 -5.89
C ALA A 13 12.32 -1.88 -6.87
N ILE A 14 12.40 -1.58 -8.15
CA ILE A 14 11.54 -2.16 -9.20
C ILE A 14 12.24 -3.15 -10.13
N GLY A 15 13.52 -3.49 -9.84
CA GLY A 15 14.25 -4.53 -10.57
C GLY A 15 14.65 -4.14 -12.00
N ILE A 16 14.96 -2.86 -12.28
CA ILE A 16 15.46 -2.40 -13.57
C ILE A 16 16.90 -1.90 -13.46
N SER A 17 17.55 -1.67 -14.62
CA SER A 17 18.89 -1.07 -14.63
C SER A 17 18.85 0.42 -14.25
N GLU A 18 19.93 0.91 -13.63
CA GLU A 18 20.04 2.35 -13.31
C GLU A 18 20.00 3.22 -14.57
N SER A 19 20.54 2.74 -15.69
CA SER A 19 20.47 3.42 -16.98
C SER A 19 19.03 3.58 -17.48
N SER A 20 18.20 2.55 -17.30
CA SER A 20 16.75 2.61 -17.59
C SER A 20 16.05 3.62 -16.68
N ALA A 21 16.34 3.59 -15.37
CA ALA A 21 15.78 4.55 -14.42
C ALA A 21 16.16 6.01 -14.77
N ARG A 22 17.38 6.27 -15.19
CA ARG A 22 17.81 7.59 -15.67
C ARG A 22 17.05 8.02 -16.91
N ARG A 23 16.88 7.12 -17.88
CA ARG A 23 16.12 7.40 -19.11
C ARG A 23 14.66 7.75 -18.81
N LEU A 24 14.00 7.00 -17.94
CA LEU A 24 12.63 7.28 -17.48
C LEU A 24 12.53 8.66 -16.79
N ALA A 25 13.54 9.02 -16.00
CA ALA A 25 13.60 10.33 -15.35
C ALA A 25 13.84 11.47 -16.35
N ASP A 26 14.59 11.22 -17.43
CA ASP A 26 14.91 12.22 -18.45
C ASP A 26 13.79 12.35 -19.50
N SER A 27 13.04 11.29 -19.81
CA SER A 27 11.88 11.31 -20.70
C SER A 27 10.65 12.01 -20.09
N GLY A 28 10.64 12.20 -18.76
CA GLY A 28 9.50 12.80 -18.04
C GLY A 28 8.41 11.77 -17.65
N GLU A 29 8.59 10.49 -17.93
CA GLU A 29 7.70 9.41 -17.47
C GLU A 29 7.67 9.29 -15.95
N LEU A 30 8.80 9.66 -15.28
CA LEU A 30 8.90 9.81 -13.84
C LEU A 30 8.96 11.29 -13.46
N ARG A 31 8.09 11.71 -12.56
CA ARG A 31 8.15 13.05 -11.96
C ARG A 31 9.27 13.11 -10.94
N ILE A 32 10.33 13.84 -11.25
CA ILE A 32 11.49 13.97 -10.40
C ILE A 32 11.62 15.38 -9.82
N ARG A 33 12.38 15.49 -8.73
CA ARG A 33 12.89 16.75 -8.21
C ARG A 33 14.40 16.78 -8.44
N LYS A 34 14.94 17.90 -8.93
CA LYS A 34 16.38 18.11 -9.01
C LYS A 34 16.84 18.91 -7.79
N THR A 35 17.89 18.45 -7.13
CA THR A 35 18.56 19.22 -6.07
C THR A 35 19.39 20.34 -6.68
N LYS A 36 19.85 21.30 -5.85
CA LYS A 36 20.78 22.37 -6.29
C LYS A 36 22.05 21.82 -6.95
N GLY A 37 22.50 20.62 -6.57
CA GLY A 37 23.64 19.91 -7.18
C GLY A 37 23.29 19.04 -8.40
N GLY A 38 22.08 19.16 -8.98
CA GLY A 38 21.67 18.43 -10.17
C GLY A 38 21.27 16.97 -9.94
N HIS A 39 21.31 16.46 -8.70
CA HIS A 39 20.92 15.08 -8.41
C HIS A 39 19.40 14.89 -8.55
N ARG A 40 19.01 13.82 -9.27
CA ARG A 40 17.61 13.41 -9.44
C ARG A 40 17.10 12.76 -8.16
N LYS A 41 15.99 13.26 -7.65
CA LYS A 41 15.25 12.68 -6.52
C LYS A 41 13.85 12.31 -6.96
N ILE A 42 13.51 11.02 -6.79
CA ILE A 42 12.23 10.44 -7.16
C ILE A 42 11.41 10.32 -5.87
N PRO A 43 10.25 11.01 -5.73
CA PRO A 43 9.36 10.79 -4.60
C PRO A 43 8.90 9.33 -4.54
N ALA A 44 8.84 8.71 -3.36
CA ALA A 44 8.38 7.32 -3.22
C ALA A 44 6.95 7.15 -3.76
N ALA A 45 6.07 8.16 -3.59
CA ALA A 45 4.74 8.17 -4.19
C ALA A 45 4.78 8.01 -5.71
N GLU A 46 5.70 8.69 -6.38
CA GLU A 46 5.86 8.60 -7.82
C GLU A 46 6.40 7.23 -8.25
N ALA A 47 7.36 6.68 -7.48
CA ALA A 47 7.87 5.33 -7.71
C ALA A 47 6.75 4.27 -7.59
N ILE A 48 5.87 4.42 -6.60
CA ILE A 48 4.71 3.53 -6.39
C ILE A 48 3.68 3.72 -7.52
N ARG A 49 3.38 4.97 -7.92
CA ARG A 49 2.51 5.25 -9.05
C ARG A 49 3.00 4.55 -10.33
N TYR A 50 4.27 4.72 -10.64
CA TYR A 50 4.89 4.12 -11.81
C TYR A 50 4.87 2.59 -11.74
N ALA A 51 5.27 2.01 -10.60
CA ALA A 51 5.22 0.56 -10.39
C ALA A 51 3.81 -0.01 -10.60
N ARG A 52 2.78 0.68 -10.08
CA ARG A 52 1.38 0.30 -10.27
C ARG A 52 0.95 0.39 -11.75
N GLU A 53 1.34 1.45 -12.46
CA GLU A 53 0.96 1.69 -13.86
C GLU A 53 1.51 0.59 -14.78
N ILE A 54 2.78 0.21 -14.60
CA ILE A 54 3.40 -0.86 -15.40
C ILE A 54 3.20 -2.25 -14.80
N LYS A 55 2.46 -2.36 -13.68
CA LYS A 55 2.27 -3.61 -12.90
C LYS A 55 3.60 -4.30 -12.58
N ALA A 56 4.61 -3.49 -12.21
CA ALA A 56 5.93 -3.99 -11.89
C ALA A 56 5.92 -4.85 -10.62
N THR A 57 6.76 -5.87 -10.61
CA THR A 57 7.11 -6.58 -9.38
C THR A 57 8.07 -5.70 -8.57
N VAL A 58 7.67 -5.34 -7.35
CA VAL A 58 8.55 -4.60 -6.43
C VAL A 58 9.53 -5.58 -5.79
N VAL A 59 10.82 -5.39 -6.07
CA VAL A 59 11.91 -6.27 -5.58
C VAL A 59 12.37 -5.86 -4.18
N ARG A 60 12.45 -4.53 -3.92
CA ARG A 60 12.87 -3.97 -2.64
C ARG A 60 11.79 -3.02 -2.10
N PRO A 61 10.75 -3.58 -1.46
CA PRO A 61 9.64 -2.81 -0.89
C PRO A 61 10.09 -1.85 0.20
N ASP A 62 11.11 -2.21 0.96
CA ASP A 62 11.71 -1.39 2.01
C ASP A 62 12.20 -0.03 1.49
N LEU A 63 12.72 0.02 0.26
CA LEU A 63 13.14 1.26 -0.38
C LEU A 63 11.94 2.19 -0.69
N LEU A 64 10.77 1.62 -0.92
CA LEU A 64 9.53 2.37 -1.16
C LEU A 64 8.77 2.70 0.14
N GLY A 65 9.27 2.27 1.31
CA GLY A 65 8.56 2.40 2.58
C GLY A 65 7.36 1.48 2.72
N LEU A 66 7.37 0.36 2.00
CA LEU A 66 6.34 -0.67 2.06
C LEU A 66 6.70 -1.74 3.10
N SER A 67 5.70 -2.47 3.58
CA SER A 67 5.93 -3.61 4.46
C SER A 67 6.73 -4.71 3.74
N THR A 68 7.80 -5.18 4.36
CA THR A 68 8.68 -6.22 3.80
C THR A 68 8.07 -7.62 3.87
N ASN A 69 7.02 -7.83 4.66
CA ASN A 69 6.44 -9.15 4.93
C ASN A 69 5.64 -9.75 3.77
N VAL A 70 5.57 -9.08 2.61
CA VAL A 70 4.56 -9.41 1.59
C VAL A 70 5.10 -9.81 0.26
N ILE A 71 6.33 -9.53 -0.02
CA ILE A 71 6.83 -9.71 -1.36
C ILE A 71 7.67 -10.98 -1.45
N GLY A 72 6.95 -12.09 -1.57
CA GLY A 72 7.48 -13.22 -2.33
C GLY A 72 7.34 -12.88 -3.82
N ASN A 73 8.40 -13.06 -4.59
CA ASN A 73 8.57 -12.79 -6.02
C ASN A 73 7.63 -13.57 -6.95
N GLN A 74 6.47 -14.01 -6.50
CA GLN A 74 5.52 -14.80 -7.30
C GLN A 74 4.25 -13.99 -7.55
N PRO A 75 3.73 -13.97 -8.78
CA PRO A 75 2.36 -13.54 -9.02
C PRO A 75 1.45 -14.45 -8.20
N ILE A 76 0.95 -13.94 -7.08
CA ILE A 76 0.04 -14.69 -6.22
C ILE A 76 -1.30 -14.73 -6.95
N GLU A 77 -1.78 -15.91 -7.30
CA GLU A 77 -3.12 -16.10 -7.85
C GLU A 77 -4.19 -15.53 -6.92
N ALA A 78 -5.32 -15.09 -7.46
CA ALA A 78 -6.36 -14.40 -6.71
C ALA A 78 -6.85 -15.20 -5.49
N ASP A 79 -7.03 -16.51 -5.66
CA ASP A 79 -7.46 -17.43 -4.59
C ASP A 79 -6.42 -17.54 -3.48
N SER A 80 -5.13 -17.61 -3.86
CA SER A 80 -4.02 -17.65 -2.91
C SER A 80 -3.90 -16.35 -2.09
N ARG A 81 -4.22 -15.19 -2.69
CA ARG A 81 -4.23 -13.89 -1.98
C ARG A 81 -5.32 -13.84 -0.93
N SER A 82 -6.53 -14.27 -1.30
CA SER A 82 -7.68 -14.33 -0.39
C SER A 82 -7.42 -15.27 0.78
N GLN A 83 -6.83 -16.42 0.53
CA GLN A 83 -6.48 -17.40 1.55
C GLN A 83 -5.38 -16.90 2.49
N ARG A 84 -4.36 -16.22 1.97
CA ARG A 84 -3.30 -15.60 2.80
C ARG A 84 -3.86 -14.50 3.68
N LEU A 85 -4.77 -13.67 3.16
CA LEU A 85 -5.43 -12.64 3.96
C LEU A 85 -6.27 -13.25 5.08
N LEU A 86 -7.02 -14.31 4.79
CA LEU A 86 -7.79 -15.08 5.78
C LEU A 86 -6.86 -15.58 6.89
N THR A 87 -5.76 -16.23 6.55
CA THR A 87 -4.77 -16.73 7.52
C THR A 87 -4.20 -15.60 8.37
N ALA A 88 -3.73 -14.51 7.75
CA ALA A 88 -3.13 -13.38 8.45
C ALA A 88 -4.12 -12.70 9.42
N LEU A 89 -5.40 -12.58 9.06
CA LEU A 89 -6.46 -12.05 9.92
C LEU A 89 -6.77 -13.01 11.07
N THR A 90 -6.88 -14.32 10.78
CA THR A 90 -7.18 -15.37 11.77
C THR A 90 -6.06 -15.49 12.80
N GLU A 91 -4.80 -15.40 12.38
CA GLU A 91 -3.63 -15.49 13.25
C GLU A 91 -3.27 -14.17 13.96
N GLY A 92 -3.78 -13.06 13.45
CA GLY A 92 -3.54 -11.74 14.03
C GLY A 92 -2.27 -11.06 13.53
N HIS A 93 -1.78 -11.41 12.35
CA HIS A 93 -0.54 -10.91 11.76
C HIS A 93 -0.76 -9.56 11.05
N TYR A 94 -0.93 -8.49 11.83
CA TYR A 94 -1.26 -7.16 11.33
C TYR A 94 -0.31 -6.64 10.23
N ALA A 95 1.01 -6.81 10.41
CA ALA A 95 2.00 -6.36 9.43
C ALA A 95 1.86 -7.10 8.08
N GLU A 96 1.47 -8.37 8.10
CA GLU A 96 1.18 -9.15 6.90
C GLU A 96 -0.09 -8.67 6.21
N VAL A 97 -1.16 -8.38 6.97
CA VAL A 97 -2.40 -7.80 6.43
C VAL A 97 -2.10 -6.49 5.67
N ILE A 98 -1.37 -5.56 6.31
CA ILE A 98 -0.97 -4.30 5.68
C ILE A 98 -0.23 -4.54 4.37
N GLY A 99 0.77 -5.37 4.43
CA GLY A 99 1.59 -5.63 3.28
C GLY A 99 0.82 -6.31 2.14
N LEU A 100 -0.08 -7.27 2.41
CA LEU A 100 -0.97 -7.86 1.40
C LEU A 100 -1.83 -6.81 0.71
N LEU A 101 -2.41 -5.86 1.47
CA LEU A 101 -3.20 -4.77 0.90
C LEU A 101 -2.35 -3.82 0.04
N GLN A 102 -1.13 -3.49 0.50
CA GLN A 102 -0.19 -2.68 -0.29
C GLN A 102 0.22 -3.39 -1.59
N ALA A 103 0.51 -4.68 -1.53
CA ALA A 103 0.88 -5.47 -2.72
C ALA A 103 -0.28 -5.56 -3.72
N LEU A 104 -1.51 -5.78 -3.26
CA LEU A 104 -2.71 -5.75 -4.08
C LEU A 104 -2.85 -4.39 -4.79
N TYR A 105 -2.69 -3.29 -4.05
CA TYR A 105 -2.76 -1.96 -4.63
C TYR A 105 -1.72 -1.76 -5.73
N ILE A 106 -0.47 -2.11 -5.48
CA ILE A 106 0.63 -1.93 -6.44
C ILE A 106 0.42 -2.83 -7.68
N SER A 107 -0.14 -4.03 -7.51
CA SER A 107 -0.46 -4.91 -8.65
C SER A 107 -1.63 -4.42 -9.52
N GLY A 108 -2.23 -3.28 -9.19
CA GLY A 108 -3.29 -2.66 -9.99
C GLY A 108 -4.70 -2.89 -9.46
N VAL A 109 -4.89 -3.70 -8.42
CA VAL A 109 -6.21 -3.95 -7.83
C VAL A 109 -6.76 -2.65 -7.24
N SER A 110 -8.02 -2.34 -7.52
CA SER A 110 -8.72 -1.19 -6.93
C SER A 110 -9.15 -1.47 -5.49
N ILE A 111 -9.42 -0.42 -4.73
CA ILE A 111 -9.93 -0.57 -3.35
C ILE A 111 -11.28 -1.31 -3.32
N ALA A 112 -12.15 -1.02 -4.29
CA ALA A 112 -13.43 -1.72 -4.40
C ALA A 112 -13.23 -3.23 -4.61
N GLU A 113 -12.36 -3.63 -5.55
CA GLU A 113 -12.03 -5.03 -5.78
C GLU A 113 -11.38 -5.70 -4.57
N MET A 114 -10.55 -4.98 -3.79
CA MET A 114 -10.00 -5.51 -2.53
C MET A 114 -11.10 -5.79 -1.50
N CYS A 115 -12.05 -4.85 -1.35
CA CYS A 115 -13.15 -4.98 -0.41
C CYS A 115 -14.12 -6.09 -0.83
N ASP A 116 -14.50 -6.11 -2.10
CA ASP A 116 -15.48 -7.07 -2.65
C ASP A 116 -14.90 -8.48 -2.89
N GLY A 117 -13.61 -8.61 -3.01
CA GLY A 117 -12.93 -9.88 -3.21
C GLY A 117 -12.30 -10.40 -1.91
N PRO A 118 -10.97 -10.23 -1.74
CA PRO A 118 -10.22 -10.92 -0.68
C PRO A 118 -10.67 -10.54 0.73
N ILE A 119 -11.06 -9.29 1.00
CA ILE A 119 -11.50 -8.87 2.34
C ILE A 119 -12.84 -9.51 2.66
N ARG A 120 -13.83 -9.40 1.76
CA ARG A 120 -15.15 -10.02 1.95
C ARG A 120 -15.04 -11.52 2.08
N PHE A 121 -14.22 -12.18 1.26
CA PHE A 121 -13.96 -13.62 1.36
C PHE A 121 -13.44 -14.00 2.75
N ALA A 122 -12.39 -13.33 3.23
CA ALA A 122 -11.78 -13.62 4.51
C ALA A 122 -12.74 -13.38 5.69
N MET A 123 -13.47 -12.25 5.70
CA MET A 123 -14.40 -11.92 6.76
C MET A 123 -15.61 -12.87 6.79
N ASN A 124 -16.13 -13.28 5.63
CA ASN A 124 -17.21 -14.26 5.55
C ASN A 124 -16.76 -15.65 6.05
N ALA A 125 -15.53 -16.07 5.68
CA ALA A 125 -14.99 -17.35 6.15
C ALA A 125 -14.79 -17.36 7.68
N ILE A 126 -14.32 -16.26 8.26
CA ILE A 126 -14.17 -16.11 9.72
C ILE A 126 -15.54 -16.11 10.40
N GLY A 127 -16.52 -15.36 9.89
CA GLY A 127 -17.87 -15.27 10.45
C GLY A 127 -18.65 -16.59 10.34
N SER A 128 -18.45 -17.38 9.30
CA SER A 128 -19.13 -18.67 9.13
C SER A 128 -18.59 -19.76 10.07
N ALA A 129 -17.41 -19.60 10.65
CA ALA A 129 -16.87 -20.50 11.66
C ALA A 129 -17.50 -20.31 13.05
N TRP A 130 -18.40 -19.34 13.21
CA TRP A 130 -18.96 -18.86 14.48
C TRP A 130 -19.77 -19.86 15.31
N PRO A 131 -20.51 -20.85 14.78
CA PRO A 131 -21.37 -21.72 15.60
C PRO A 131 -20.60 -22.75 16.41
N GLN A 132 -19.31 -22.91 16.25
CA GLN A 132 -18.62 -24.13 16.68
C GLN A 132 -17.78 -24.00 17.96
N ASP A 133 -17.36 -22.78 18.38
CA ASP A 133 -16.54 -22.62 19.59
C ASP A 133 -16.52 -21.15 20.08
N LYS A 134 -16.42 -20.96 21.41
CA LYS A 134 -16.23 -19.65 22.05
C LYS A 134 -14.94 -18.91 21.57
N ARG A 135 -13.94 -19.67 21.13
CA ARG A 135 -12.70 -19.11 20.55
C ARG A 135 -12.95 -18.39 19.22
N SER A 136 -13.95 -18.82 18.45
CA SER A 136 -14.29 -18.22 17.16
C SER A 136 -14.78 -16.78 17.31
N ILE A 137 -15.52 -16.47 18.38
CA ILE A 137 -15.95 -15.09 18.71
C ILE A 137 -14.74 -14.16 18.92
N PHE A 138 -13.74 -14.62 19.67
CA PHE A 138 -12.52 -13.85 19.91
C PHE A 138 -11.73 -13.62 18.61
N ILE A 139 -11.63 -14.65 17.77
CA ILE A 139 -10.93 -14.56 16.48
C ILE A 139 -11.64 -13.57 15.56
N GLU A 140 -12.96 -13.62 15.48
CA GLU A 140 -13.79 -12.71 14.67
C GLU A 140 -13.63 -11.26 15.12
N HIS A 141 -13.75 -10.97 16.41
CA HIS A 141 -13.55 -9.63 16.95
C HIS A 141 -12.14 -9.10 16.66
N ARG A 142 -11.12 -9.92 16.89
CA ARG A 142 -9.73 -9.57 16.59
C ARG A 142 -9.53 -9.30 15.10
N ALA A 143 -10.01 -10.16 14.23
CA ALA A 143 -9.91 -10.03 12.79
C ALA A 143 -10.62 -8.76 12.29
N THR A 144 -11.80 -8.46 12.83
CA THR A 144 -12.55 -7.23 12.52
C THR A 144 -11.76 -5.99 12.90
N ILE A 145 -11.20 -5.94 14.12
CA ILE A 145 -10.37 -4.82 14.57
C ILE A 145 -9.13 -4.67 13.68
N LEU A 146 -8.46 -5.77 13.34
CA LEU A 146 -7.29 -5.75 12.47
C LEU A 146 -7.63 -5.25 11.06
N CYS A 147 -8.74 -5.71 10.50
CA CYS A 147 -9.21 -5.30 9.18
C CYS A 147 -9.53 -3.80 9.16
N VAL A 148 -10.27 -3.28 10.13
CA VAL A 148 -10.58 -1.85 10.25
C VAL A 148 -9.31 -1.01 10.37
N ARG A 149 -8.37 -1.42 11.23
CA ARG A 149 -7.08 -0.73 11.40
C ARG A 149 -6.25 -0.75 10.11
N ALA A 150 -6.24 -1.88 9.40
CA ALA A 150 -5.51 -2.02 8.15
C ALA A 150 -6.11 -1.13 7.04
N LEU A 151 -7.43 -1.04 6.95
CA LEU A 151 -8.13 -0.14 6.02
C LEU A 151 -7.89 1.33 6.37
N SER A 152 -7.88 1.70 7.65
CA SER A 152 -7.55 3.04 8.10
C SER A 152 -6.11 3.41 7.76
N PHE A 153 -5.17 2.50 7.97
CA PHE A 153 -3.78 2.68 7.55
C PHE A 153 -3.67 2.87 6.02
N LEU A 154 -4.32 1.99 5.25
CA LEU A 154 -4.33 2.04 3.79
C LEU A 154 -4.90 3.38 3.28
N SER A 155 -6.00 3.86 3.87
CA SER A 155 -6.59 5.16 3.55
C SER A 155 -5.62 6.32 3.79
N SER A 156 -4.95 6.34 4.95
CA SER A 156 -3.95 7.37 5.28
C SER A 156 -2.75 7.31 4.34
N TRP A 157 -2.27 6.11 4.04
CA TRP A 157 -1.16 5.90 3.11
C TRP A 157 -1.51 6.34 1.69
N LEU A 158 -2.72 6.05 1.21
CA LEU A 158 -3.21 6.49 -0.10
C LEU A 158 -3.37 8.02 -0.18
N ALA A 159 -3.80 8.66 0.90
CA ALA A 159 -3.86 10.12 0.98
C ALA A 159 -2.46 10.77 0.88
N GLU A 160 -1.42 10.12 1.41
CA GLU A 160 -0.03 10.58 1.20
C GLU A 160 0.47 10.35 -0.24
N LEU A 161 0.04 9.26 -0.90
CA LEU A 161 0.38 9.00 -2.31
C LEU A 161 -0.32 9.98 -3.26
N HIS A 162 -1.56 10.35 -2.95
CA HIS A 162 -2.41 11.21 -3.77
C HIS A 162 -2.85 12.45 -2.99
N PRO A 163 -1.91 13.36 -2.64
CA PRO A 163 -2.26 14.55 -1.89
C PRO A 163 -3.25 15.40 -2.68
N PRO A 164 -4.30 15.93 -2.03
CA PRO A 164 -5.25 16.82 -2.68
C PRO A 164 -4.52 18.04 -3.25
N PRO A 165 -5.04 18.63 -4.35
CA PRO A 165 -4.45 19.82 -4.93
C PRO A 165 -4.40 20.96 -3.92
N PRO A 166 -3.41 21.88 -4.03
CA PRO A 166 -3.12 22.88 -2.99
C PRO A 166 -4.31 23.74 -2.57
N PHE A 167 -5.24 24.02 -3.49
CA PHE A 167 -6.42 24.84 -3.22
C PHE A 167 -7.45 24.15 -2.28
N LEU A 168 -7.47 22.82 -2.21
CA LEU A 168 -8.35 22.07 -1.28
C LEU A 168 -7.75 21.94 0.12
N ARG A 169 -6.44 22.16 0.29
CA ARG A 169 -5.79 22.08 1.60
C ARG A 169 -6.19 23.24 2.52
N SER A 170 -6.45 24.41 1.97
CA SER A 170 -6.85 25.59 2.74
C SER A 170 -8.23 25.46 3.41
N PHE A 171 -9.11 24.62 2.88
CA PHE A 171 -10.42 24.36 3.48
C PHE A 171 -10.37 23.40 4.68
N HIS A 172 -9.37 22.53 4.74
CA HIS A 172 -9.24 21.54 5.84
C HIS A 172 -8.62 22.18 7.10
N ASP A 173 -7.65 23.10 6.93
CA ASP A 173 -7.03 23.82 8.05
C ASP A 173 -7.98 24.85 8.70
N SER A 174 -8.94 25.39 7.93
CA SER A 174 -9.90 26.36 8.44
C SER A 174 -11.02 25.74 9.28
N SER A 175 -11.28 24.43 9.16
CA SER A 175 -12.32 23.75 9.93
C SER A 175 -11.88 23.29 11.32
N MET A 176 -10.57 23.29 11.61
CA MET A 176 -10.04 22.92 12.93
C MET A 176 -9.87 24.09 13.91
N SER A 177 -10.14 25.32 13.49
CA SER A 177 -9.99 26.52 14.34
C SER A 177 -11.27 27.01 15.02
N TYR A 178 -12.37 26.29 14.93
CA TYR A 178 -13.63 26.65 15.60
C TYR A 178 -14.02 25.68 16.73
N THR A 179 -13.18 25.55 17.74
CA THR A 179 -13.64 25.08 19.07
C THR A 179 -12.67 25.53 20.14
N HIS A 180 -12.79 26.79 20.57
CA HIS A 180 -12.50 27.22 21.97
C HIS A 180 -12.94 28.66 22.11
N THR A 181 -14.18 28.84 22.56
CA THR A 181 -14.64 29.94 23.39
C THR A 181 -15.70 29.40 24.31
#